data_0b2ee02ee1f25e173b573fc02ecec105
#
_entry.id   0b2ee02ee1f25e173b573fc02ecec105
#
_cell.length_a   1.000
_cell.length_b   1.000
_cell.length_c   1.000
_cell.angle_alpha   90.00
_cell.angle_beta   90.00
_cell.angle_gamma   90.00
#
_symmetry.space_group_name_H-M   'P 1'
#
loop_
_entity.id
_entity.type
_entity.pdbx_description
1 polymer ?
#
loop_
_entity_poly.entity_id
_entity_poly.type
_entity_poly.pdbx_seq_one_letter_code
_entity_poly.pdbx_strand_id
1 'polypeptide(L)'
;FTCFGCSAKGNAISFVMMLYNMTFPEAVEYLAKKLNIEYKAEELTPEQKEARFRRSRIFEINQVALEYFRESYKQSLPAQKYATKERGFKEETIDNMLIGFAPYKGEFREYATQKGYKDQLLLDADLVRRSERDGSLYDTFRGRLMFTIRDRTGNIVGFSGRLMDKENPKKLPKYINTGDTAVCKKGEHLFAYFESARQAAAVRTMNLVEGNPD
;
A
#
# COMPACT_ATOMS: atom_id res chain seq x y z
N PHE A 1 28.44 7.52 -2.99
CA PHE A 1 28.12 7.56 -4.42
C PHE A 1 27.28 8.78 -4.76
N THR A 2 27.35 9.19 -6.01
CA THR A 2 26.43 10.20 -6.58
C THR A 2 26.02 9.71 -7.97
N CYS A 3 24.72 9.64 -8.21
CA CYS A 3 24.17 9.31 -9.52
C CYS A 3 23.80 10.59 -10.25
N PHE A 4 24.49 10.89 -11.35
CA PHE A 4 24.22 12.10 -12.16
C PHE A 4 22.91 12.01 -12.96
N GLY A 5 22.35 10.80 -13.12
CA GLY A 5 21.08 10.60 -13.82
C GLY A 5 19.84 10.88 -12.95
N CYS A 6 19.84 10.43 -11.68
CA CYS A 6 18.69 10.58 -10.78
C CYS A 6 18.98 11.42 -9.52
N SER A 7 20.18 12.01 -9.43
CA SER A 7 20.67 12.80 -8.28
C SER A 7 20.68 12.05 -6.94
N ALA A 8 20.52 10.73 -6.95
CA ALA A 8 20.65 9.91 -5.74
C ALA A 8 22.11 9.97 -5.27
N LYS A 9 22.30 10.21 -3.98
CA LYS A 9 23.60 10.27 -3.34
C LYS A 9 23.56 9.63 -1.97
N GLY A 10 24.70 9.11 -1.54
CA GLY A 10 24.80 8.50 -0.22
C GLY A 10 26.14 7.77 -0.02
N ASN A 11 26.25 7.12 1.13
CA ASN A 11 27.37 6.24 1.47
C ASN A 11 27.11 4.79 0.97
N ALA A 12 28.01 3.87 1.28
CA ALA A 12 27.88 2.46 0.90
C ALA A 12 26.61 1.80 1.48
N ILE A 13 26.24 2.15 2.72
CA ILE A 13 25.04 1.62 3.36
C ILE A 13 23.79 2.10 2.61
N SER A 14 23.69 3.41 2.34
CA SER A 14 22.59 3.97 1.58
C SER A 14 22.47 3.35 0.18
N PHE A 15 23.59 3.05 -0.45
CA PHE A 15 23.62 2.39 -1.76
C PHE A 15 23.00 0.97 -1.69
N VAL A 16 23.43 0.18 -0.71
CA VAL A 16 22.93 -1.19 -0.50
C VAL A 16 21.44 -1.19 -0.13
N MET A 17 21.03 -0.25 0.75
CA MET A 17 19.61 -0.06 1.08
C MET A 17 18.75 0.19 -0.17
N MET A 18 19.21 1.07 -1.06
CA MET A 18 18.51 1.40 -2.31
C MET A 18 18.53 0.25 -3.32
N LEU A 19 19.68 -0.43 -3.45
CA LEU A 19 19.90 -1.47 -4.46
C LEU A 19 19.10 -2.74 -4.16
N TYR A 20 19.04 -3.14 -2.87
CA TYR A 20 18.44 -4.39 -2.43
C TYR A 20 17.14 -4.19 -1.64
N ASN A 21 16.65 -2.95 -1.57
CA ASN A 21 15.45 -2.60 -0.80
C ASN A 21 15.53 -3.04 0.67
N MET A 22 16.68 -2.84 1.28
CA MET A 22 16.98 -3.23 2.66
C MET A 22 16.78 -2.06 3.62
N THR A 23 16.39 -2.37 4.86
CA THR A 23 16.45 -1.41 5.96
C THR A 23 17.91 -1.12 6.34
N PHE A 24 18.15 -0.04 7.08
CA PHE A 24 19.49 0.31 7.54
C PHE A 24 20.20 -0.84 8.30
N PRO A 25 19.58 -1.51 9.28
CA PRO A 25 20.20 -2.64 9.98
C PRO A 25 20.51 -3.81 9.04
N GLU A 26 19.62 -4.14 8.11
CA GLU A 26 19.82 -5.22 7.13
C GLU A 26 20.98 -4.92 6.19
N ALA A 27 21.09 -3.67 5.73
CA ALA A 27 22.19 -3.25 4.87
C ALA A 27 23.54 -3.26 5.60
N VAL A 28 23.55 -2.87 6.89
CA VAL A 28 24.77 -2.95 7.73
C VAL A 28 25.18 -4.39 7.93
N GLU A 29 24.24 -5.28 8.28
CA GLU A 29 24.52 -6.72 8.44
C GLU A 29 25.02 -7.36 7.14
N TYR A 30 24.38 -7.05 6.02
CA TYR A 30 24.82 -7.52 4.70
C TYR A 30 26.25 -7.09 4.38
N LEU A 31 26.58 -5.82 4.58
CA LEU A 31 27.91 -5.30 4.34
C LEU A 31 28.94 -5.88 5.30
N ALA A 32 28.60 -6.01 6.57
CA ALA A 32 29.47 -6.62 7.58
C ALA A 32 29.81 -8.06 7.20
N LYS A 33 28.83 -8.87 6.81
CA LYS A 33 29.06 -10.23 6.29
C LYS A 33 29.96 -10.25 5.07
N LYS A 34 29.69 -9.36 4.11
CA LYS A 34 30.46 -9.31 2.85
C LYS A 34 31.91 -8.88 3.05
N LEU A 35 32.17 -8.07 4.05
CA LEU A 35 33.50 -7.54 4.38
C LEU A 35 34.21 -8.32 5.49
N ASN A 36 33.59 -9.42 5.98
CA ASN A 36 34.07 -10.19 7.13
C ASN A 36 34.35 -9.32 8.36
N ILE A 37 33.53 -8.29 8.57
CA ILE A 37 33.58 -7.43 9.75
C ILE A 37 32.68 -8.07 10.82
N GLU A 38 33.24 -8.28 12.01
CA GLU A 38 32.44 -8.73 13.16
C GLU A 38 31.48 -7.60 13.56
N TYR A 39 30.20 -7.77 13.22
CA TYR A 39 29.13 -6.83 13.55
C TYR A 39 28.17 -7.49 14.53
N LYS A 40 28.12 -6.98 15.75
CA LYS A 40 27.06 -7.31 16.69
C LYS A 40 25.96 -6.31 16.46
N ALA A 41 24.87 -6.76 15.79
CA ALA A 41 23.64 -5.97 15.78
C ALA A 41 23.23 -5.67 17.23
N GLU A 42 22.93 -4.41 17.53
CA GLU A 42 22.25 -4.10 18.79
C GLU A 42 21.00 -4.96 18.86
N GLU A 43 20.88 -5.75 19.92
CA GLU A 43 19.68 -6.55 20.11
C GLU A 43 18.50 -5.60 20.25
N LEU A 44 17.57 -5.71 19.29
CA LEU A 44 16.31 -4.97 19.34
C LEU A 44 15.64 -5.27 20.68
N THR A 45 15.15 -4.25 21.34
CA THR A 45 14.34 -4.45 22.55
C THR A 45 13.10 -5.29 22.24
N PRO A 46 12.50 -5.95 23.22
CA PRO A 46 11.26 -6.71 23.00
C PRO A 46 10.19 -5.87 22.29
N GLU A 47 10.05 -4.60 22.67
CA GLU A 47 9.07 -3.66 22.08
C GLU A 47 9.40 -3.37 20.62
N GLN A 48 10.68 -3.20 20.27
CA GLN A 48 11.11 -2.97 18.90
C GLN A 48 10.89 -4.22 18.03
N LYS A 49 11.14 -5.42 18.58
CA LYS A 49 10.86 -6.70 17.89
C LYS A 49 9.36 -6.84 17.61
N GLU A 50 8.53 -6.54 18.60
CA GLU A 50 7.08 -6.59 18.47
C GLU A 50 6.56 -5.57 17.43
N ALA A 51 7.02 -4.31 17.50
CA ALA A 51 6.66 -3.28 16.54
C ALA A 51 7.07 -3.66 15.11
N ARG A 52 8.27 -4.22 14.92
CA ARG A 52 8.75 -4.73 13.62
C ARG A 52 7.88 -5.89 13.13
N PHE A 53 7.57 -6.83 14.00
CA PHE A 53 6.69 -7.96 13.69
C PHE A 53 5.29 -7.48 13.28
N ARG A 54 4.69 -6.56 14.05
CA ARG A 54 3.38 -5.97 13.73
C ARG A 54 3.38 -5.29 12.36
N ARG A 55 4.42 -4.50 12.03
CA ARG A 55 4.56 -3.87 10.71
C ARG A 55 4.63 -4.91 9.59
N SER A 56 5.44 -5.95 9.75
CA SER A 56 5.59 -7.01 8.73
C SER A 56 4.26 -7.73 8.47
N ARG A 57 3.47 -7.98 9.52
CA ARG A 57 2.15 -8.60 9.39
C ARG A 57 1.15 -7.70 8.65
N ILE A 58 1.22 -6.37 8.85
CA ILE A 58 0.38 -5.43 8.11
C ILE A 58 0.77 -5.39 6.64
N PHE A 59 2.06 -5.39 6.29
CA PHE A 59 2.48 -5.49 4.89
C PHE A 59 1.98 -6.77 4.23
N GLU A 60 2.07 -7.90 4.93
CA GLU A 60 1.58 -9.20 4.45
C GLU A 60 0.07 -9.16 4.16
N ILE A 61 -0.75 -8.68 5.10
CA ILE A 61 -2.19 -8.64 4.89
C ILE A 61 -2.61 -7.62 3.83
N ASN A 62 -1.87 -6.51 3.67
CA ASN A 62 -2.10 -5.57 2.58
C ASN A 62 -1.81 -6.21 1.22
N GLN A 63 -0.78 -7.07 1.12
CA GLN A 63 -0.52 -7.83 -0.10
C GLN A 63 -1.67 -8.79 -0.43
N VAL A 64 -2.19 -9.49 0.57
CA VAL A 64 -3.38 -10.37 0.42
C VAL A 64 -4.61 -9.58 -0.01
N ALA A 65 -4.79 -8.37 0.53
CA ALA A 65 -5.89 -7.49 0.14
C ALA A 65 -5.74 -7.01 -1.31
N LEU A 66 -4.52 -6.66 -1.75
CA LEU A 66 -4.26 -6.34 -3.15
C LEU A 66 -4.65 -7.49 -4.07
N GLU A 67 -4.20 -8.72 -3.78
CA GLU A 67 -4.51 -9.90 -4.58
C GLU A 67 -6.04 -10.10 -4.70
N TYR A 68 -6.75 -9.99 -3.59
CA TYR A 68 -8.20 -10.08 -3.56
C TYR A 68 -8.88 -8.99 -4.41
N PHE A 69 -8.47 -7.73 -4.26
CA PHE A 69 -9.05 -6.62 -5.03
C PHE A 69 -8.72 -6.72 -6.52
N ARG A 70 -7.52 -7.17 -6.87
CA ARG A 70 -7.12 -7.39 -8.27
C ARG A 70 -7.93 -8.52 -8.90
N GLU A 71 -8.12 -9.62 -8.21
CA GLU A 71 -8.92 -10.74 -8.70
C GLU A 71 -10.40 -10.34 -8.84
N SER A 72 -10.96 -9.65 -7.84
CA SER A 72 -12.31 -9.12 -7.90
C SER A 72 -12.51 -8.15 -9.07
N TYR A 73 -11.50 -7.36 -9.42
CA TYR A 73 -11.54 -6.47 -10.59
C TYR A 73 -11.60 -7.25 -11.89
N LYS A 74 -10.78 -8.29 -12.05
CA LYS A 74 -10.79 -9.15 -13.25
C LYS A 74 -12.13 -9.83 -13.47
N GLN A 75 -12.83 -10.17 -12.41
CA GLN A 75 -14.14 -10.83 -12.45
C GLN A 75 -15.32 -9.85 -12.60
N SER A 76 -15.10 -8.54 -12.46
CA SER A 76 -16.15 -7.53 -12.45
C SER A 76 -16.17 -6.70 -13.74
N LEU A 77 -17.00 -7.08 -14.72
CA LEU A 77 -17.24 -6.26 -15.91
C LEU A 77 -17.70 -4.82 -15.60
N PRO A 78 -18.57 -4.57 -14.59
CA PRO A 78 -18.91 -3.20 -14.21
C PRO A 78 -17.71 -2.38 -13.72
N ALA A 79 -16.81 -2.96 -12.91
CA ALA A 79 -15.61 -2.27 -12.45
C ALA A 79 -14.65 -1.96 -13.60
N GLN A 80 -14.46 -2.90 -14.52
CA GLN A 80 -13.65 -2.69 -15.73
C GLN A 80 -14.21 -1.57 -16.61
N LYS A 81 -15.51 -1.59 -16.89
CA LYS A 81 -16.19 -0.52 -17.65
C LYS A 81 -16.06 0.83 -16.96
N TYR A 82 -16.24 0.88 -15.63
CA TYR A 82 -16.07 2.10 -14.87
C TYR A 82 -14.65 2.65 -14.99
N ALA A 83 -13.63 1.82 -14.79
CA ALA A 83 -12.24 2.23 -14.89
C ALA A 83 -11.86 2.70 -16.32
N THR A 84 -12.23 1.94 -17.36
CA THR A 84 -11.80 2.20 -18.74
C THR A 84 -12.67 3.22 -19.46
N LYS A 85 -14.01 3.14 -19.36
CA LYS A 85 -14.94 3.99 -20.12
C LYS A 85 -15.31 5.28 -19.40
N GLU A 86 -15.50 5.22 -18.08
CA GLU A 86 -15.93 6.40 -17.33
C GLU A 86 -14.75 7.19 -16.76
N ARG A 87 -13.65 6.50 -16.35
CA ARG A 87 -12.44 7.15 -15.83
C ARG A 87 -11.36 7.31 -16.89
N GLY A 88 -11.48 6.65 -18.04
CA GLY A 88 -10.54 6.76 -19.14
C GLY A 88 -9.16 6.14 -18.87
N PHE A 89 -9.04 5.28 -17.86
CA PHE A 89 -7.76 4.62 -17.57
C PHE A 89 -7.40 3.63 -18.68
N LYS A 90 -6.16 3.69 -19.12
CA LYS A 90 -5.56 2.68 -19.99
C LYS A 90 -5.22 1.43 -19.20
N GLU A 91 -5.17 0.28 -19.87
CA GLU A 91 -4.79 -1.00 -19.22
C GLU A 91 -3.42 -0.91 -18.56
N GLU A 92 -2.44 -0.29 -19.22
CA GLU A 92 -1.13 -0.03 -18.65
C GLU A 92 -1.21 0.74 -17.32
N THR A 93 -2.06 1.76 -17.22
CA THR A 93 -2.28 2.52 -15.99
C THR A 93 -2.91 1.65 -14.91
N ILE A 94 -3.90 0.82 -15.29
CA ILE A 94 -4.57 -0.10 -14.37
C ILE A 94 -3.57 -1.08 -13.76
N ASP A 95 -2.64 -1.59 -14.56
CA ASP A 95 -1.62 -2.53 -14.09
C ASP A 95 -0.51 -1.85 -13.29
N ASN A 96 0.02 -0.73 -13.75
CA ASN A 96 1.09 0.00 -13.07
C ASN A 96 0.65 0.54 -11.69
N MET A 97 -0.59 1.01 -11.60
CA MET A 97 -1.19 1.55 -10.38
C MET A 97 -1.84 0.46 -9.50
N LEU A 98 -1.77 -0.81 -9.94
CA LEU A 98 -2.37 -1.96 -9.25
C LEU A 98 -3.85 -1.72 -8.89
N ILE A 99 -4.62 -1.17 -9.85
CA ILE A 99 -6.03 -0.86 -9.65
C ILE A 99 -6.82 -2.15 -9.44
N GLY A 100 -7.67 -2.18 -8.42
CA GLY A 100 -8.52 -3.30 -8.04
C GLY A 100 -9.99 -2.90 -7.85
N PHE A 101 -10.78 -3.82 -7.33
CA PHE A 101 -12.17 -3.59 -7.00
C PHE A 101 -12.55 -4.25 -5.67
N ALA A 102 -13.18 -3.50 -4.79
CA ALA A 102 -13.79 -4.01 -3.56
C ALA A 102 -15.28 -4.27 -3.82
N PRO A 103 -15.76 -5.53 -3.79
CA PRO A 103 -17.14 -5.88 -4.05
C PRO A 103 -18.13 -5.21 -3.09
N TYR A 104 -19.41 -5.07 -3.54
CA TYR A 104 -20.45 -4.39 -2.77
C TYR A 104 -20.83 -5.11 -1.47
N LYS A 105 -20.78 -6.45 -1.46
CA LYS A 105 -21.15 -7.25 -0.30
C LYS A 105 -20.16 -7.14 0.86
N GLY A 106 -18.89 -6.83 0.57
CA GLY A 106 -17.85 -6.77 1.60
C GLY A 106 -17.48 -8.17 2.10
N GLU A 107 -16.82 -8.96 1.25
CA GLU A 107 -16.47 -10.37 1.53
C GLU A 107 -14.97 -10.54 1.82
N PHE A 108 -14.21 -9.43 1.92
CA PHE A 108 -12.75 -9.50 2.16
C PHE A 108 -12.43 -10.08 3.53
N ARG A 109 -13.17 -9.68 4.58
CA ARG A 109 -12.98 -10.23 5.93
C ARG A 109 -13.13 -11.75 5.94
N GLU A 110 -14.19 -12.26 5.30
CA GLU A 110 -14.42 -13.69 5.21
C GLU A 110 -13.29 -14.40 4.45
N TYR A 111 -12.92 -13.87 3.29
CA TYR A 111 -11.78 -14.38 2.50
C TYR A 111 -10.47 -14.43 3.29
N ALA A 112 -10.14 -13.37 4.03
CA ALA A 112 -8.93 -13.32 4.84
C ALA A 112 -9.00 -14.30 6.03
N THR A 113 -10.16 -14.44 6.66
CA THR A 113 -10.37 -15.38 7.77
C THR A 113 -10.22 -16.84 7.30
N GLN A 114 -10.74 -17.18 6.13
CA GLN A 114 -10.54 -18.50 5.52
C GLN A 114 -9.06 -18.81 5.24
N LYS A 115 -8.23 -17.79 4.99
CA LYS A 115 -6.78 -17.90 4.87
C LYS A 115 -6.04 -17.93 6.21
N GLY A 116 -6.76 -17.90 7.34
CA GLY A 116 -6.19 -17.98 8.69
C GLY A 116 -5.79 -16.64 9.31
N TYR A 117 -6.14 -15.50 8.70
CA TYR A 117 -5.87 -14.19 9.28
C TYR A 117 -6.93 -13.81 10.32
N LYS A 118 -6.46 -13.31 11.47
CA LYS A 118 -7.33 -12.91 12.58
C LYS A 118 -7.90 -11.51 12.37
N ASP A 119 -9.12 -11.28 12.84
CA ASP A 119 -9.80 -9.98 12.78
C ASP A 119 -8.96 -8.82 13.33
N GLN A 120 -8.16 -9.06 14.38
CA GLN A 120 -7.31 -8.02 14.96
C GLN A 120 -6.30 -7.47 13.94
N LEU A 121 -5.69 -8.33 13.12
CA LEU A 121 -4.78 -7.89 12.06
C LEU A 121 -5.48 -7.07 10.98
N LEU A 122 -6.72 -7.44 10.64
CA LEU A 122 -7.54 -6.71 9.68
C LEU A 122 -7.94 -5.32 10.20
N LEU A 123 -8.23 -5.21 11.50
CA LEU A 123 -8.45 -3.94 12.20
C LEU A 123 -7.17 -3.10 12.24
N ASP A 124 -6.03 -3.72 12.59
CA ASP A 124 -4.73 -3.04 12.65
C ASP A 124 -4.28 -2.48 11.29
N ALA A 125 -4.71 -3.10 10.20
CA ALA A 125 -4.45 -2.67 8.82
C ALA A 125 -5.55 -1.74 8.25
N ASP A 126 -6.58 -1.41 9.03
CA ASP A 126 -7.78 -0.65 8.62
C ASP A 126 -8.49 -1.22 7.37
N LEU A 127 -8.35 -2.53 7.14
CA LEU A 127 -9.08 -3.25 6.10
C LEU A 127 -10.51 -3.63 6.54
N VAL A 128 -10.70 -3.69 7.85
CA VAL A 128 -11.98 -3.95 8.54
C VAL A 128 -12.15 -2.91 9.63
N ARG A 129 -13.38 -2.46 9.85
CA ARG A 129 -13.74 -1.52 10.90
C ARG A 129 -14.83 -2.08 11.80
N ARG A 130 -14.93 -1.52 12.99
CA ARG A 130 -15.97 -1.84 13.94
C ARG A 130 -17.09 -0.81 13.85
N SER A 131 -18.32 -1.28 13.74
CA SER A 131 -19.52 -0.45 13.75
C SER A 131 -19.73 0.16 15.15
N GLU A 132 -19.90 1.46 15.22
CA GLU A 132 -20.22 2.17 16.48
C GLU A 132 -21.62 1.82 17.00
N ARG A 133 -22.51 1.39 16.10
CA ARG A 133 -23.91 1.10 16.42
C ARG A 133 -24.09 -0.20 17.20
N ASP A 134 -23.37 -1.26 16.79
CA ASP A 134 -23.63 -2.63 17.28
C ASP A 134 -22.35 -3.43 17.51
N GLY A 135 -21.17 -2.82 17.31
CA GLY A 135 -19.88 -3.47 17.48
C GLY A 135 -19.53 -4.50 16.41
N SER A 136 -20.39 -4.72 15.41
CA SER A 136 -20.12 -5.66 14.32
C SER A 136 -18.92 -5.23 13.47
N LEU A 137 -18.21 -6.19 12.90
CA LEU A 137 -17.10 -5.93 12.01
C LEU A 137 -17.57 -5.89 10.56
N TYR A 138 -17.04 -4.93 9.80
CA TYR A 138 -17.35 -4.77 8.39
C TYR A 138 -16.13 -4.34 7.59
N ASP A 139 -16.10 -4.71 6.30
CA ASP A 139 -15.02 -4.30 5.39
C ASP A 139 -15.00 -2.78 5.21
N THR A 140 -13.83 -2.18 5.34
CA THR A 140 -13.63 -0.73 5.15
C THR A 140 -14.00 -0.31 3.72
N PHE A 141 -13.66 -1.14 2.75
CA PHE A 141 -13.88 -0.85 1.33
C PHE A 141 -14.99 -1.74 0.77
N ARG A 142 -16.04 -1.13 0.25
CA ARG A 142 -17.18 -1.83 -0.37
C ARG A 142 -17.72 -1.01 -1.55
N GLY A 143 -17.96 -1.66 -2.69
CA GLY A 143 -18.45 -1.02 -3.91
C GLY A 143 -17.51 0.05 -4.46
N ARG A 144 -16.19 -0.17 -4.37
CA ARG A 144 -15.19 0.85 -4.67
C ARG A 144 -14.14 0.37 -5.66
N LEU A 145 -13.78 1.24 -6.60
CA LEU A 145 -12.56 1.09 -7.37
C LEU A 145 -11.39 1.39 -6.44
N MET A 146 -10.43 0.45 -6.35
CA MET A 146 -9.35 0.47 -5.39
C MET A 146 -8.05 0.93 -6.03
N PHE A 147 -7.36 1.83 -5.37
CA PHE A 147 -6.04 2.32 -5.72
C PHE A 147 -5.07 1.96 -4.62
N THR A 148 -3.93 1.38 -5.00
CA THR A 148 -2.92 0.93 -4.05
C THR A 148 -2.02 2.10 -3.66
N ILE A 149 -1.76 2.28 -2.37
CA ILE A 149 -0.81 3.26 -1.85
C ILE A 149 0.47 2.53 -1.45
N ARG A 150 1.59 2.91 -2.08
CA ARG A 150 2.91 2.34 -1.81
C ARG A 150 3.83 3.37 -1.15
N ASP A 151 4.70 2.88 -0.28
CA ASP A 151 5.78 3.70 0.26
C ASP A 151 6.90 3.90 -0.78
N ARG A 152 7.97 4.61 -0.40
CA ARG A 152 9.12 4.90 -1.28
C ARG A 152 9.87 3.64 -1.72
N THR A 153 9.69 2.54 -1.02
CA THR A 153 10.35 1.26 -1.26
C THR A 153 9.46 0.26 -1.98
N GLY A 154 8.21 0.64 -2.27
CA GLY A 154 7.24 -0.17 -3.00
C GLY A 154 6.37 -1.06 -2.13
N ASN A 155 6.52 -1.04 -0.79
CA ASN A 155 5.64 -1.78 0.10
C ASN A 155 4.24 -1.18 0.09
N ILE A 156 3.22 -2.02 0.14
CA ILE A 156 1.83 -1.59 0.20
C ILE A 156 1.51 -1.14 1.62
N VAL A 157 1.31 0.16 1.80
CA VAL A 157 0.99 0.76 3.11
C VAL A 157 -0.52 0.91 3.33
N GLY A 158 -1.31 0.91 2.26
CA GLY A 158 -2.76 1.01 2.34
C GLY A 158 -3.41 1.20 0.98
N PHE A 159 -4.65 1.67 0.99
CA PHE A 159 -5.49 1.80 -0.18
C PHE A 159 -6.32 3.08 -0.15
N SER A 160 -6.68 3.56 -1.34
CA SER A 160 -7.70 4.57 -1.55
C SER A 160 -8.84 3.95 -2.37
N GLY A 161 -10.07 4.04 -1.89
CA GLY A 161 -11.24 3.45 -2.53
C GLY A 161 -12.21 4.51 -3.03
N ARG A 162 -12.39 4.62 -4.35
CA ARG A 162 -13.37 5.52 -4.97
C ARG A 162 -14.73 4.82 -5.12
N LEU A 163 -15.79 5.44 -4.60
CA LEU A 163 -17.15 4.93 -4.75
C LEU A 163 -17.55 4.88 -6.24
N MET A 164 -18.05 3.74 -6.69
CA MET A 164 -18.50 3.55 -8.06
C MET A 164 -19.98 3.91 -8.27
N ASP A 165 -20.76 3.94 -7.19
CA ASP A 165 -22.18 4.27 -7.25
C ASP A 165 -22.37 5.78 -7.51
N LYS A 166 -22.94 6.13 -8.66
CA LYS A 166 -23.18 7.51 -9.08
C LYS A 166 -24.33 8.17 -8.33
N GLU A 167 -25.37 7.40 -8.04
CA GLU A 167 -26.57 7.92 -7.36
C GLU A 167 -26.31 8.16 -5.88
N ASN A 168 -25.41 7.36 -5.29
CA ASN A 168 -24.99 7.46 -3.89
C ASN A 168 -26.14 7.80 -2.91
N PRO A 169 -27.22 7.02 -2.91
CA PRO A 169 -28.43 7.34 -2.13
C PRO A 169 -28.14 7.39 -0.62
N LYS A 170 -27.09 6.71 -0.17
CA LYS A 170 -26.63 6.68 1.23
C LYS A 170 -25.67 7.82 1.57
N LYS A 171 -25.38 8.73 0.65
CA LYS A 171 -24.46 9.86 0.83
C LYS A 171 -23.08 9.43 1.37
N LEU A 172 -22.57 8.29 0.89
CA LEU A 172 -21.25 7.78 1.28
C LEU A 172 -20.14 8.69 0.75
N PRO A 173 -19.00 8.80 1.43
CA PRO A 173 -17.86 9.55 0.95
C PRO A 173 -17.40 9.07 -0.44
N LYS A 174 -17.13 10.00 -1.35
CA LYS A 174 -16.64 9.72 -2.70
C LYS A 174 -15.35 8.92 -2.65
N TYR A 175 -14.43 9.27 -1.75
CA TYR A 175 -13.22 8.53 -1.46
C TYR A 175 -13.16 8.12 0.00
N ILE A 176 -12.61 6.93 0.25
CA ILE A 176 -12.18 6.46 1.56
C ILE A 176 -10.72 6.03 1.41
N ASN A 177 -9.87 6.50 2.31
CA ASN A 177 -8.48 6.09 2.39
C ASN A 177 -8.26 5.23 3.64
N THR A 178 -7.24 4.37 3.60
CA THR A 178 -6.71 3.71 4.80
C THR A 178 -6.37 4.79 5.83
N GLY A 179 -6.83 4.59 7.04
CA GLY A 179 -6.53 5.43 8.19
C GLY A 179 -5.10 5.23 8.71
N ASP A 180 -4.82 5.79 9.89
CA ASP A 180 -3.51 5.64 10.53
C ASP A 180 -3.32 4.21 11.01
N THR A 181 -2.23 3.59 10.55
CA THR A 181 -1.79 2.25 10.94
C THR A 181 -0.31 2.29 11.35
N ALA A 182 0.27 1.16 11.75
CA ALA A 182 1.70 1.09 12.02
C ALA A 182 2.59 1.26 10.78
N VAL A 183 2.03 1.21 9.54
CA VAL A 183 2.76 1.35 8.28
C VAL A 183 2.27 2.51 7.41
N CYS A 184 1.12 3.10 7.71
CA CYS A 184 0.53 4.21 6.99
C CYS A 184 0.16 5.31 7.97
N LYS A 185 0.66 6.52 7.76
CA LYS A 185 0.21 7.71 8.48
C LYS A 185 -0.28 8.73 7.48
N LYS A 186 -1.43 9.29 7.77
CA LYS A 186 -2.05 10.32 6.93
C LYS A 186 -1.10 11.51 6.74
N GLY A 187 -0.85 11.88 5.49
CA GLY A 187 0.04 12.98 5.13
C GLY A 187 1.52 12.61 4.96
N GLU A 188 1.94 11.39 5.32
CA GLU A 188 3.33 10.94 5.11
C GLU A 188 3.55 10.27 3.75
N HIS A 189 2.49 9.89 3.04
CA HIS A 189 2.57 9.21 1.75
C HIS A 189 1.92 10.03 0.65
N LEU A 190 2.68 10.31 -0.40
CA LEU A 190 2.17 10.87 -1.64
C LEU A 190 1.64 9.73 -2.51
N PHE A 191 0.38 9.83 -2.92
CA PHE A 191 -0.21 8.86 -3.87
C PHE A 191 0.58 8.83 -5.17
N ALA A 192 0.80 7.64 -5.73
CA ALA A 192 1.57 7.40 -6.96
C ALA A 192 3.04 7.88 -6.93
N TYR A 193 3.60 8.18 -5.76
CA TYR A 193 5.01 8.59 -5.68
C TYR A 193 5.95 7.48 -6.15
N PHE A 194 5.75 6.25 -5.70
CA PHE A 194 6.60 5.12 -6.07
C PHE A 194 6.60 4.88 -7.58
N GLU A 195 5.43 4.94 -8.20
CA GLU A 195 5.21 4.71 -9.63
C GLU A 195 5.87 5.80 -10.49
N SER A 196 5.80 7.05 -10.04
CA SER A 196 6.27 8.21 -10.81
C SER A 196 7.72 8.60 -10.49
N ALA A 197 8.26 8.21 -9.35
CA ALA A 197 9.57 8.70 -8.86
C ALA A 197 10.71 8.49 -9.85
N ARG A 198 10.78 7.32 -10.50
CA ARG A 198 11.82 7.01 -11.48
C ARG A 198 11.74 7.90 -12.70
N GLN A 199 10.53 8.11 -13.23
CA GLN A 199 10.31 8.95 -14.41
C GLN A 199 10.52 10.43 -14.06
N ALA A 200 10.00 10.88 -12.92
CA ALA A 200 10.20 12.23 -12.43
C ALA A 200 11.68 12.57 -12.26
N ALA A 201 12.49 11.65 -11.74
CA ALA A 201 13.93 11.81 -11.63
C ALA A 201 14.62 11.93 -13.00
N ALA A 202 14.20 11.15 -13.99
CA ALA A 202 14.76 11.18 -15.34
C ALA A 202 14.45 12.50 -16.07
N VAL A 203 13.21 12.99 -15.98
CA VAL A 203 12.79 14.26 -16.61
C VAL A 203 12.98 15.49 -15.72
N ARG A 204 13.41 15.30 -14.47
CA ARG A 204 13.61 16.35 -13.43
C ARG A 204 12.36 17.21 -13.19
N THR A 205 11.19 16.63 -13.36
CA THR A 205 9.91 17.33 -13.18
C THR A 205 8.90 16.36 -12.58
N MET A 206 8.10 16.83 -11.63
CA MET A 206 6.97 16.12 -11.06
C MET A 206 5.78 17.07 -10.98
N ASN A 207 4.63 16.66 -11.51
CA ASN A 207 3.39 17.38 -11.37
C ASN A 207 2.66 16.89 -10.12
N LEU A 208 2.32 17.81 -9.25
CA LEU A 208 1.49 17.53 -8.07
C LEU A 208 0.08 18.02 -8.33
N VAL A 209 -0.90 17.19 -8.05
CA VAL A 209 -2.32 17.49 -8.18
C VAL A 209 -3.02 17.26 -6.84
N GLU A 210 -4.13 17.95 -6.60
CA GLU A 210 -4.79 17.94 -5.29
C GLU A 210 -5.54 16.62 -5.02
N GLY A 211 -6.07 15.96 -6.02
CA GLY A 211 -6.95 14.81 -5.88
C GLY A 211 -6.37 13.46 -6.33
N ASN A 212 -6.81 12.39 -5.70
CA ASN A 212 -6.62 11.00 -6.14
C ASN A 212 -7.75 10.62 -7.09
N PRO A 213 -7.48 10.03 -8.16
CA PRO A 213 -6.58 10.17 -9.28
C PRO A 213 -7.14 11.19 -10.29
N ASP A 214 -6.67 12.41 -10.21
CA ASP A 214 -7.02 13.49 -11.15
C ASP A 214 -5.95 13.64 -12.22
#